data_0055aa188700aad70a3488e1f1e232e6
#
_entry.id   0055aa188700aad70a3488e1f1e232e6
#
_cell.length_a   1.000
_cell.length_b   1.000
_cell.length_c   1.000
_cell.angle_alpha   90.00
_cell.angle_beta   90.00
_cell.angle_gamma   90.00
#
_symmetry.space_group_name_H-M   'P 1'
#
loop_
_entity.id
_entity.type
_entity.pdbx_description
1 polymer ?
#
loop_
_entity_poly.entity_id
_entity_poly.type
_entity_poly.pdbx_seq_one_letter_code
_entity_poly.pdbx_strand_id
1 'polypeptide(L)'
;MSCNNSGNTGSSATDSSQAAPADTSNKANMPADTATVKTEALVAHAEAMLSGTYPDTAVNGSLKFDTVKGKVKMKLEITIPAKAGKTVAVHIHEHGDCADTAKMAHGHWNPTNAQHGKWGSASFHSGDIGNVKLDSKGKGVLTLETNLWTLGGEPVTNILGKSIIVHGGVDDYKTQPSGNSGTRIGCGVIH
;
A
#
# COMPACT_ATOMS: atom_id res chain seq x y z
N MET A 1 -13.66 -59.22 -27.04
CA MET A 1 -13.01 -59.18 -28.34
C MET A 1 -11.89 -58.14 -28.20
N SER A 2 -10.69 -58.50 -27.77
CA SER A 2 -9.59 -59.03 -28.61
C SER A 2 -9.25 -58.07 -29.74
N CYS A 3 -8.07 -57.58 -29.95
CA CYS A 3 -6.68 -57.94 -29.79
C CYS A 3 -5.84 -56.67 -29.98
N ASN A 4 -4.74 -56.43 -29.26
CA ASN A 4 -3.37 -56.88 -29.61
C ASN A 4 -2.84 -56.22 -30.89
N ASN A 5 -1.64 -55.64 -31.01
CA ASN A 5 -0.32 -56.17 -30.69
C ASN A 5 0.77 -55.12 -31.02
N SER A 6 1.77 -55.07 -30.21
CA SER A 6 3.20 -55.25 -30.49
C SER A 6 3.80 -54.47 -31.67
N GLY A 7 4.88 -53.83 -31.53
CA GLY A 7 6.19 -54.12 -31.02
C GLY A 7 7.21 -53.69 -32.03
N ASN A 8 8.31 -53.22 -31.66
CA ASN A 8 9.63 -53.74 -32.01
C ASN A 8 10.72 -52.61 -31.95
N THR A 9 11.59 -52.80 -31.04
CA THR A 9 13.06 -53.00 -31.15
C THR A 9 13.77 -52.19 -32.26
N GLY A 10 14.74 -51.40 -31.91
CA GLY A 10 16.04 -51.73 -31.53
C GLY A 10 17.05 -50.89 -32.27
N SER A 11 18.05 -50.50 -31.64
CA SER A 11 19.47 -50.70 -31.95
C SER A 11 20.34 -49.47 -31.94
N SER A 12 21.18 -49.51 -31.00
CA SER A 12 22.58 -49.03 -30.86
C SER A 12 23.29 -48.47 -32.10
N ALA A 13 24.04 -47.43 -31.85
CA ALA A 13 25.50 -47.31 -32.08
C ALA A 13 25.99 -45.92 -31.77
N THR A 14 26.78 -45.80 -30.70
CA THR A 14 28.21 -45.48 -30.67
C THR A 14 28.64 -44.13 -31.16
N ASP A 15 29.10 -43.36 -30.20
CA ASP A 15 30.45 -42.77 -30.07
C ASP A 15 30.91 -41.77 -31.11
N SER A 16 31.18 -40.57 -30.62
CA SER A 16 32.44 -39.91 -30.86
C SER A 16 32.57 -38.62 -30.06
N SER A 17 33.47 -38.66 -29.17
CA SER A 17 34.09 -37.55 -28.44
C SER A 17 34.57 -36.50 -29.40
N GLN A 18 34.22 -35.23 -29.17
CA GLN A 18 35.11 -34.13 -29.51
C GLN A 18 34.94 -33.00 -28.49
N ALA A 19 35.93 -32.85 -27.65
CA ALA A 19 36.19 -31.69 -26.83
C ALA A 19 36.54 -30.51 -27.73
N ALA A 20 35.89 -29.39 -27.55
CA ALA A 20 36.29 -28.11 -28.06
C ALA A 20 36.52 -27.13 -26.91
N PRO A 21 37.43 -26.14 -27.04
CA PRO A 21 38.18 -25.56 -25.94
C PRO A 21 37.41 -24.52 -25.14
N ALA A 22 37.78 -24.39 -23.88
CA ALA A 22 37.40 -23.30 -22.99
C ALA A 22 37.78 -21.96 -23.60
N ASP A 23 36.76 -21.13 -23.90
CA ASP A 23 36.90 -19.71 -24.12
C ASP A 23 36.74 -18.99 -22.76
N THR A 24 37.90 -18.66 -22.21
CA THR A 24 38.07 -17.76 -21.09
C THR A 24 38.01 -16.34 -21.60
N SER A 25 37.18 -15.54 -20.98
CA SER A 25 37.14 -14.09 -21.02
C SER A 25 35.92 -13.46 -21.68
N ASN A 26 34.90 -13.26 -20.82
CA ASN A 26 34.31 -11.91 -20.79
C ASN A 26 33.62 -11.70 -19.43
N LYS A 27 34.38 -11.29 -18.45
CA LYS A 27 33.88 -10.70 -17.23
C LYS A 27 33.36 -9.32 -17.59
N ALA A 28 32.14 -9.26 -18.14
CA ALA A 28 31.46 -8.00 -18.33
C ALA A 28 31.25 -7.39 -16.93
N ASN A 29 32.05 -6.37 -16.68
CA ASN A 29 31.92 -5.47 -15.55
C ASN A 29 30.61 -4.72 -15.71
N MET A 30 29.52 -5.27 -15.18
CA MET A 30 28.27 -4.54 -15.02
C MET A 30 28.54 -3.48 -13.94
N PRO A 31 28.37 -2.18 -14.24
CA PRO A 31 28.38 -1.18 -13.20
C PRO A 31 27.23 -1.54 -12.24
N ALA A 32 27.57 -1.72 -10.98
CA ALA A 32 26.58 -1.73 -9.90
C ALA A 32 25.91 -0.36 -9.93
N ASP A 33 24.72 -0.30 -10.48
CA ASP A 33 23.85 0.87 -10.38
C ASP A 33 23.44 0.97 -8.91
N THR A 34 24.27 1.62 -8.14
CA THR A 34 23.96 2.03 -6.78
C THR A 34 22.96 3.17 -6.92
N ALA A 35 21.69 2.83 -7.13
CA ALA A 35 20.60 3.78 -6.98
C ALA A 35 20.70 4.34 -5.55
N THR A 36 21.22 5.55 -5.45
CA THR A 36 21.25 6.31 -4.20
C THR A 36 19.80 6.57 -3.84
N VAL A 37 19.27 5.80 -2.88
CA VAL A 37 17.95 6.06 -2.30
C VAL A 37 18.06 7.45 -1.65
N LYS A 38 17.40 8.42 -2.25
CA LYS A 38 17.30 9.77 -1.69
C LYS A 38 16.47 9.68 -0.43
N THR A 39 17.13 9.72 0.71
CA THR A 39 16.47 9.86 2.00
C THR A 39 15.98 11.31 2.13
N GLU A 40 14.67 11.50 2.27
CA GLU A 40 14.10 12.83 2.48
C GLU A 40 14.46 13.36 3.89
N ALA A 41 14.60 14.68 4.02
CA ALA A 41 14.82 15.30 5.32
C ALA A 41 13.65 15.05 6.26
N LEU A 42 13.93 14.78 7.54
CA LEU A 42 12.89 14.66 8.56
C LEU A 42 12.28 16.03 8.84
N VAL A 43 10.94 16.07 8.90
CA VAL A 43 10.18 17.26 9.32
C VAL A 43 9.40 16.98 10.61
N ALA A 44 9.05 18.02 11.34
CA ALA A 44 8.31 17.89 12.59
C ALA A 44 6.80 17.78 12.38
N HIS A 45 6.29 18.33 11.28
CA HIS A 45 4.87 18.46 10.99
C HIS A 45 4.60 18.11 9.52
N ALA A 46 3.43 17.53 9.27
CA ALA A 46 2.87 17.33 7.95
C ALA A 46 1.34 17.40 8.02
N GLU A 47 0.69 17.61 6.88
CA GLU A 47 -0.76 17.63 6.82
C GLU A 47 -1.27 17.00 5.52
N ALA A 48 -2.56 16.67 5.50
CA ALA A 48 -3.28 16.30 4.30
C ALA A 48 -4.68 16.92 4.35
N MET A 49 -5.06 17.61 3.29
CA MET A 49 -6.43 18.13 3.12
C MET A 49 -7.24 17.12 2.32
N LEU A 50 -8.38 16.69 2.86
CA LEU A 50 -9.27 15.71 2.22
C LEU A 50 -10.35 16.41 1.43
N SER A 51 -10.56 15.94 0.21
CA SER A 51 -11.68 16.32 -0.66
C SER A 51 -12.38 15.09 -1.24
N GLY A 52 -13.64 15.27 -1.67
CA GLY A 52 -14.42 14.22 -2.33
C GLY A 52 -13.79 13.83 -3.67
N THR A 53 -13.81 12.55 -3.99
CA THR A 53 -13.38 12.00 -5.27
C THR A 53 -14.50 11.91 -6.30
N TYR A 54 -15.75 12.09 -5.86
CA TYR A 54 -16.95 12.14 -6.71
C TYR A 54 -17.70 13.47 -6.51
N PRO A 55 -18.26 14.04 -7.57
CA PRO A 55 -18.96 15.34 -7.50
C PRO A 55 -20.18 15.34 -6.56
N ASP A 56 -20.83 14.20 -6.40
CA ASP A 56 -22.05 14.01 -5.60
C ASP A 56 -21.76 13.62 -4.15
N THR A 57 -20.51 13.37 -3.79
CA THR A 57 -20.14 12.94 -2.45
C THR A 57 -19.17 13.94 -1.82
N ALA A 58 -19.75 14.87 -1.05
CA ALA A 58 -18.96 15.85 -0.32
C ALA A 58 -18.16 15.17 0.82
N VAL A 59 -16.84 15.20 0.72
CA VAL A 59 -15.91 14.83 1.79
C VAL A 59 -15.04 16.05 2.07
N ASN A 60 -15.03 16.51 3.31
CA ASN A 60 -14.18 17.60 3.77
C ASN A 60 -13.47 17.15 5.03
N GLY A 61 -12.20 17.40 5.14
CA GLY A 61 -11.45 17.03 6.32
C GLY A 61 -9.99 17.39 6.23
N SER A 62 -9.30 17.16 7.33
CA SER A 62 -7.85 17.31 7.41
C SER A 62 -7.25 16.25 8.30
N LEU A 63 -6.03 15.90 7.97
CA LEU A 63 -5.14 15.15 8.88
C LEU A 63 -3.97 16.05 9.21
N LYS A 64 -3.61 16.03 10.50
CA LYS A 64 -2.38 16.64 11.00
C LYS A 64 -1.50 15.56 11.57
N PHE A 65 -0.23 15.66 11.29
CA PHE A 65 0.79 14.74 11.76
C PHE A 65 1.88 15.53 12.47
N ASP A 66 2.21 15.14 13.68
CA ASP A 66 3.22 15.77 14.50
C ASP A 66 4.22 14.74 15.01
N THR A 67 5.51 14.99 14.83
CA THR A 67 6.55 14.16 15.44
C THR A 67 6.79 14.58 16.89
N VAL A 68 6.47 13.70 17.82
CA VAL A 68 6.63 13.94 19.26
C VAL A 68 7.38 12.77 19.88
N LYS A 69 8.55 13.03 20.46
CA LYS A 69 9.38 12.03 21.16
C LYS A 69 9.64 10.78 20.31
N GLY A 70 9.94 10.96 19.03
CA GLY A 70 10.26 9.86 18.09
C GLY A 70 9.06 9.05 17.60
N LYS A 71 7.83 9.53 17.84
CA LYS A 71 6.60 8.95 17.33
C LYS A 71 5.85 9.98 16.51
N VAL A 72 5.08 9.51 15.53
CA VAL A 72 4.14 10.35 14.79
C VAL A 72 2.77 10.25 15.44
N LYS A 73 2.22 11.41 15.83
CA LYS A 73 0.83 11.56 16.25
C LYS A 73 0.02 12.04 15.06
N MET A 74 -1.05 11.34 14.73
CA MET A 74 -2.02 11.71 13.71
C MET A 74 -3.33 12.14 14.36
N LYS A 75 -3.91 13.24 13.89
CA LYS A 75 -5.29 13.62 14.17
C LYS A 75 -6.03 13.81 12.86
N LEU A 76 -7.05 12.99 12.64
CA LEU A 76 -8.01 13.12 11.54
C LEU A 76 -9.26 13.83 12.05
N GLU A 77 -9.73 14.82 11.31
CA GLU A 77 -11.05 15.45 11.44
C GLU A 77 -11.73 15.41 10.06
N ILE A 78 -12.91 14.81 9.99
CA ILE A 78 -13.60 14.57 8.72
C ILE A 78 -15.09 14.89 8.83
N THR A 79 -15.68 15.36 7.74
CA THR A 79 -17.13 15.59 7.63
C THR A 79 -17.63 15.04 6.29
N ILE A 80 -18.57 14.11 6.35
CA ILE A 80 -19.22 13.46 5.20
C ILE A 80 -20.73 13.41 5.48
N PRO A 81 -21.50 14.45 5.12
CA PRO A 81 -22.94 14.52 5.46
C PRO A 81 -23.74 13.34 4.93
N ALA A 82 -23.43 12.85 3.72
CA ALA A 82 -24.07 11.68 3.12
C ALA A 82 -23.83 10.36 3.87
N LYS A 83 -22.87 10.34 4.81
CA LYS A 83 -22.54 9.19 5.65
C LYS A 83 -22.85 9.41 7.13
N ALA A 84 -23.72 10.37 7.46
CA ALA A 84 -24.13 10.64 8.84
C ALA A 84 -24.58 9.39 9.56
N GLY A 85 -24.07 9.16 10.78
CA GLY A 85 -24.35 7.98 11.61
C GLY A 85 -23.72 6.68 11.11
N LYS A 86 -22.98 6.67 10.00
CA LYS A 86 -22.30 5.49 9.44
C LYS A 86 -20.85 5.39 9.95
N THR A 87 -20.20 4.34 9.54
CA THR A 87 -18.76 4.13 9.72
C THR A 87 -18.10 4.09 8.34
N VAL A 88 -16.94 4.68 8.20
CA VAL A 88 -16.12 4.70 6.98
C VAL A 88 -14.74 4.22 7.31
N ALA A 89 -14.06 3.56 6.36
CA ALA A 89 -12.68 3.18 6.52
C ALA A 89 -11.74 4.28 6.01
N VAL A 90 -10.55 4.39 6.61
CA VAL A 90 -9.51 5.33 6.22
C VAL A 90 -8.17 4.60 6.20
N HIS A 91 -7.42 4.75 5.09
CA HIS A 91 -6.13 4.09 4.92
C HIS A 91 -5.11 5.04 4.30
N ILE A 92 -3.81 4.79 4.55
CA ILE A 92 -2.72 5.38 3.76
C ILE A 92 -2.50 4.48 2.55
N HIS A 93 -2.45 5.07 1.35
CA HIS A 93 -2.16 4.39 0.10
C HIS A 93 -0.74 4.72 -0.40
N GLU A 94 -0.23 3.86 -1.30
CA GLU A 94 1.18 3.87 -1.74
C GLU A 94 1.61 5.17 -2.42
N HIS A 95 0.73 5.77 -3.24
CA HIS A 95 1.05 6.94 -4.05
C HIS A 95 0.22 8.16 -3.65
N GLY A 96 0.86 9.33 -3.65
CA GLY A 96 0.22 10.62 -3.42
C GLY A 96 -0.47 11.16 -4.67
N ASP A 97 -1.36 10.36 -5.24
CA ASP A 97 -2.09 10.73 -6.46
C ASP A 97 -3.59 10.44 -6.29
N CYS A 98 -4.38 11.53 -6.29
CA CYS A 98 -5.83 11.48 -6.14
C CYS A 98 -6.58 11.40 -7.48
N ALA A 99 -5.89 11.28 -8.61
CA ALA A 99 -6.50 11.23 -9.94
C ALA A 99 -7.34 9.93 -10.15
N ASP A 100 -8.20 9.95 -11.15
CA ASP A 100 -9.11 8.87 -11.52
C ASP A 100 -9.89 8.32 -10.32
N THR A 101 -10.59 9.21 -9.62
CA THR A 101 -11.34 8.84 -8.39
C THR A 101 -10.45 8.12 -7.36
N ALA A 102 -9.22 8.60 -7.21
CA ALA A 102 -8.15 8.09 -6.35
C ALA A 102 -7.66 6.67 -6.70
N LYS A 103 -7.92 6.16 -7.89
CA LYS A 103 -7.35 4.87 -8.33
C LYS A 103 -5.84 4.95 -8.49
N MET A 104 -5.31 6.12 -8.88
CA MET A 104 -3.87 6.34 -9.02
C MET A 104 -3.10 6.30 -7.69
N ALA A 105 -3.79 6.31 -6.56
CA ALA A 105 -3.20 6.08 -5.25
C ALA A 105 -2.73 4.63 -5.01
N HIS A 106 -3.12 3.70 -5.88
CA HIS A 106 -2.81 2.27 -5.84
C HIS A 106 -3.37 1.55 -4.60
N GLY A 107 -2.63 0.57 -4.04
CA GLY A 107 -3.01 -0.23 -2.87
C GLY A 107 -2.76 0.48 -1.55
N HIS A 108 -3.10 -0.19 -0.44
CA HIS A 108 -2.68 0.26 0.88
C HIS A 108 -1.16 0.27 0.97
N TRP A 109 -0.61 1.27 1.63
CA TRP A 109 0.83 1.32 1.86
C TRP A 109 1.28 0.18 2.76
N ASN A 110 2.05 -0.74 2.18
CA ASN A 110 2.47 -2.00 2.79
C ASN A 110 3.97 -2.27 2.57
N PRO A 111 4.86 -1.53 3.20
CA PRO A 111 6.30 -1.67 2.98
C PRO A 111 6.88 -2.98 3.50
N THR A 112 6.17 -3.69 4.35
CA THR A 112 6.61 -4.95 4.97
C THR A 112 6.01 -6.19 4.31
N ASN A 113 5.18 -6.03 3.27
CA ASN A 113 4.47 -7.09 2.60
C ASN A 113 3.65 -7.98 3.57
N ALA A 114 3.05 -7.35 4.58
CA ALA A 114 2.16 -8.01 5.54
C ALA A 114 0.78 -8.30 4.92
N GLN A 115 -0.05 -9.07 5.60
CA GLN A 115 -1.46 -9.19 5.26
C GLN A 115 -2.25 -8.02 5.84
N HIS A 116 -3.32 -7.62 5.14
CA HIS A 116 -4.26 -6.62 5.65
C HIS A 116 -4.86 -7.06 6.99
N GLY A 117 -5.08 -6.10 7.88
CA GLY A 117 -5.66 -6.39 9.18
C GLY A 117 -5.99 -5.16 10.00
N LYS A 118 -6.45 -5.40 11.22
CA LYS A 118 -6.73 -4.34 12.17
C LYS A 118 -5.43 -3.76 12.71
N TRP A 119 -5.33 -2.44 12.77
CA TRP A 119 -4.19 -1.75 13.38
C TRP A 119 -3.83 -2.34 14.75
N GLY A 120 -2.55 -2.70 14.92
CA GLY A 120 -2.03 -3.29 16.15
C GLY A 120 -2.32 -4.78 16.35
N SER A 121 -2.93 -5.47 15.39
CA SER A 121 -3.06 -6.94 15.38
C SER A 121 -1.72 -7.62 15.00
N ALA A 122 -1.71 -8.94 14.94
CA ALA A 122 -0.51 -9.71 14.58
C ALA A 122 -0.03 -9.45 13.13
N SER A 123 -0.92 -9.06 12.22
CA SER A 123 -0.61 -8.67 10.85
C SER A 123 -1.52 -7.53 10.41
N PHE A 124 -0.94 -6.49 9.82
CA PHE A 124 -1.64 -5.35 9.21
C PHE A 124 -0.66 -4.56 8.35
N HIS A 125 -1.16 -3.81 7.37
CA HIS A 125 -0.35 -2.90 6.57
C HIS A 125 0.00 -1.65 7.39
N SER A 126 1.14 -1.08 7.18
CA SER A 126 1.50 0.21 7.80
C SER A 126 0.51 1.34 7.47
N GLY A 127 -0.30 1.16 6.43
CA GLY A 127 -1.36 2.08 6.02
C GLY A 127 -2.76 1.76 6.56
N ASP A 128 -2.98 0.66 7.30
CA ASP A 128 -4.30 0.23 7.76
C ASP A 128 -4.77 1.03 8.99
N ILE A 129 -5.09 2.32 8.82
CA ILE A 129 -5.54 3.22 9.92
C ILE A 129 -6.83 2.66 10.55
N GLY A 130 -7.79 2.24 9.73
CA GLY A 130 -9.01 1.56 10.15
C GLY A 130 -10.28 2.41 10.07
N ASN A 131 -11.24 2.12 10.92
CA ASN A 131 -12.61 2.63 10.84
C ASN A 131 -12.83 3.91 11.64
N VAL A 132 -13.58 4.86 11.08
CA VAL A 132 -14.01 6.10 11.71
C VAL A 132 -15.52 6.12 11.80
N LYS A 133 -16.06 6.18 13.03
CA LYS A 133 -17.49 6.36 13.26
C LYS A 133 -17.85 7.83 13.08
N LEU A 134 -18.86 8.09 12.24
CA LEU A 134 -19.40 9.43 12.03
C LEU A 134 -20.62 9.66 12.92
N ASP A 135 -20.75 10.87 13.43
CA ASP A 135 -21.91 11.32 14.21
C ASP A 135 -23.14 11.56 13.32
N SER A 136 -24.25 12.02 13.95
CA SER A 136 -25.49 12.34 13.25
C SER A 136 -25.38 13.51 12.26
N LYS A 137 -24.27 14.23 12.26
CA LYS A 137 -23.98 15.31 11.31
C LYS A 137 -22.95 14.90 10.27
N GLY A 138 -22.50 13.63 10.29
CA GLY A 138 -21.45 13.10 9.41
C GLY A 138 -20.04 13.49 9.84
N LYS A 139 -19.81 13.95 11.07
CA LYS A 139 -18.50 14.31 11.58
C LYS A 139 -17.83 13.12 12.27
N GLY A 140 -16.54 12.94 12.05
CA GLY A 140 -15.74 11.93 12.69
C GLY A 140 -14.35 12.48 13.06
N VAL A 141 -13.82 11.95 14.15
CA VAL A 141 -12.45 12.25 14.61
C VAL A 141 -11.75 10.93 14.93
N LEU A 142 -10.51 10.82 14.53
CA LEU A 142 -9.65 9.70 14.90
C LEU A 142 -8.27 10.24 15.26
N THR A 143 -7.70 9.71 16.34
CA THR A 143 -6.31 9.96 16.73
C THR A 143 -5.53 8.66 16.78
N LEU A 144 -4.28 8.70 16.34
CA LEU A 144 -3.38 7.57 16.36
C LEU A 144 -1.97 8.05 16.70
N GLU A 145 -1.22 7.28 17.47
CA GLU A 145 0.20 7.53 17.75
C GLU A 145 0.99 6.27 17.42
N THR A 146 2.08 6.41 16.67
CA THR A 146 2.88 5.26 16.26
C THR A 146 4.35 5.61 16.05
N ASN A 147 5.22 4.63 16.21
CA ASN A 147 6.62 4.64 15.79
C ASN A 147 6.86 3.92 14.44
N LEU A 148 5.81 3.44 13.79
CA LEU A 148 5.91 2.80 12.48
C LEU A 148 6.02 3.81 11.33
N TRP A 149 5.72 5.08 11.60
CA TRP A 149 5.76 6.17 10.63
C TRP A 149 6.83 7.18 10.96
N THR A 150 7.36 7.81 9.91
CA THR A 150 8.19 9.00 9.97
C THR A 150 7.67 10.05 8.99
N LEU A 151 7.97 11.31 9.25
CA LEU A 151 7.74 12.42 8.33
C LEU A 151 9.06 12.74 7.64
N GLY A 152 9.33 12.10 6.51
CA GLY A 152 10.64 12.05 5.86
C GLY A 152 11.47 10.84 6.32
N GLY A 153 12.75 10.81 5.97
CA GLY A 153 13.67 9.73 6.32
C GLY A 153 13.55 8.52 5.39
N GLU A 154 13.66 7.33 5.97
CA GLU A 154 13.70 6.08 5.21
C GLU A 154 12.38 5.76 4.52
N PRO A 155 12.38 5.33 3.24
CA PRO A 155 11.16 5.08 2.46
C PRO A 155 10.21 4.06 3.10
N VAL A 156 10.74 3.11 3.87
CA VAL A 156 9.95 2.05 4.54
C VAL A 156 9.10 2.57 5.69
N THR A 157 9.39 3.75 6.23
CA THR A 157 8.64 4.40 7.31
C THR A 157 8.06 5.75 6.92
N ASN A 158 8.56 6.37 5.84
CA ASN A 158 8.17 7.70 5.41
C ASN A 158 6.76 7.73 4.81
N ILE A 159 5.88 8.55 5.40
CA ILE A 159 4.51 8.75 4.90
C ILE A 159 4.34 10.00 4.04
N LEU A 160 5.36 10.87 3.93
CA LEU A 160 5.28 12.03 3.04
C LEU A 160 5.12 11.60 1.59
N GLY A 161 4.36 12.34 0.82
CA GLY A 161 4.06 12.03 -0.57
C GLY A 161 3.13 10.84 -0.79
N LYS A 162 2.55 10.26 0.27
CA LYS A 162 1.51 9.23 0.18
C LYS A 162 0.12 9.85 0.26
N SER A 163 -0.92 9.10 -0.10
CA SER A 163 -2.29 9.60 0.01
C SER A 163 -3.05 8.97 1.16
N ILE A 164 -3.94 9.76 1.74
CA ILE A 164 -5.00 9.30 2.62
C ILE A 164 -6.24 9.05 1.78
N ILE A 165 -6.76 7.85 1.87
CA ILE A 165 -8.01 7.48 1.19
C ILE A 165 -9.11 7.24 2.21
N VAL A 166 -10.26 7.86 1.98
CA VAL A 166 -11.50 7.59 2.70
C VAL A 166 -12.36 6.68 1.83
N HIS A 167 -12.76 5.55 2.39
CA HIS A 167 -13.63 4.59 1.72
C HIS A 167 -15.09 4.76 2.14
N GLY A 168 -16.01 4.43 1.24
CA GLY A 168 -17.45 4.58 1.48
C GLY A 168 -18.07 3.50 2.36
N GLY A 169 -17.34 2.44 2.67
CA GLY A 169 -17.75 1.31 3.49
C GLY A 169 -16.88 1.14 4.75
N VAL A 170 -17.17 0.05 5.45
CA VAL A 170 -16.47 -0.36 6.67
C VAL A 170 -15.37 -1.34 6.30
N ASP A 171 -14.21 -1.18 6.88
CA ASP A 171 -13.14 -2.17 6.85
C ASP A 171 -13.52 -3.36 7.75
N ASP A 172 -13.60 -4.56 7.18
CA ASP A 172 -13.90 -5.80 7.92
C ASP A 172 -12.67 -6.39 8.62
N TYR A 173 -11.47 -5.81 8.40
CA TYR A 173 -10.18 -6.20 8.95
C TYR A 173 -9.72 -7.63 8.60
N LYS A 174 -10.30 -8.26 7.61
CA LYS A 174 -10.08 -9.66 7.25
C LYS A 174 -9.90 -9.90 5.77
N THR A 175 -10.77 -9.32 4.94
CA THR A 175 -10.76 -9.54 3.50
C THR A 175 -9.51 -8.94 2.89
N GLN A 176 -8.73 -9.77 2.20
CA GLN A 176 -7.52 -9.33 1.50
C GLN A 176 -7.86 -8.72 0.14
N PRO A 177 -7.13 -7.74 -0.32
CA PRO A 177 -6.04 -7.02 0.34
C PRO A 177 -6.49 -5.75 1.10
N SER A 178 -7.78 -5.43 1.20
CA SER A 178 -8.24 -4.08 1.59
C SER A 178 -9.47 -4.04 2.49
N GLY A 179 -9.81 -5.17 3.17
CA GLY A 179 -10.90 -5.20 4.15
C GLY A 179 -12.29 -4.94 3.59
N ASN A 180 -12.50 -5.17 2.27
CA ASN A 180 -13.78 -4.93 1.60
C ASN A 180 -14.37 -3.52 1.85
N SER A 181 -13.50 -2.52 1.99
CA SER A 181 -13.85 -1.15 2.42
C SER A 181 -14.68 -0.36 1.39
N GLY A 182 -14.83 -0.87 0.16
CA GLY A 182 -15.67 -0.26 -0.87
C GLY A 182 -15.00 0.88 -1.63
N THR A 183 -15.82 1.73 -2.25
CA THR A 183 -15.37 2.83 -3.12
C THR A 183 -14.55 3.87 -2.37
N ARG A 184 -13.58 4.47 -3.06
CA ARG A 184 -12.73 5.56 -2.55
C ARG A 184 -13.49 6.87 -2.71
N ILE A 185 -14.09 7.39 -1.65
CA ILE A 185 -14.96 8.57 -1.68
C ILE A 185 -14.25 9.87 -1.33
N GLY A 186 -13.05 9.80 -0.78
CA GLY A 186 -12.24 10.97 -0.45
C GLY A 186 -10.76 10.67 -0.55
N CYS A 187 -9.99 11.71 -0.87
CA CYS A 187 -8.54 11.62 -1.03
C CYS A 187 -7.86 12.92 -0.60
N GLY A 188 -6.62 12.80 -0.10
CA GLY A 188 -5.71 13.90 0.17
C GLY A 188 -4.28 13.41 0.23
N VAL A 189 -3.32 14.23 -0.20
CA VAL A 189 -1.89 13.91 -0.21
C VAL A 189 -1.23 14.47 1.06
N ILE A 190 -0.35 13.69 1.67
CA ILE A 190 0.43 14.09 2.86
C ILE A 190 1.65 14.90 2.41
N HIS A 191 1.79 16.12 2.89
CA HIS A 191 2.89 17.05 2.57
C HIS A 191 3.28 17.92 3.75
#